data_eaa9c4039d7fc6564751bcea99e0df48
#
_entry.id   eaa9c4039d7fc6564751bcea99e0df48
#
_cell.length_a   1.000
_cell.length_b   1.000
_cell.length_c   1.000
_cell.angle_alpha   90.00
_cell.angle_beta   90.00
_cell.angle_gamma   90.00
#
_symmetry.space_group_name_H-M   'P 1'
#
loop_
_entity.id
_entity.type
_entity.pdbx_description
1 polymer ?
#
loop_
_entity_poly.entity_id
_entity_poly.type
_entity_poly.pdbx_seq_one_letter_code
_entity_poly.pdbx_strand_id
1 'polypeptide(L)'
;MDVPFVDLKRQYAPLLPEIKGTMDSIIERCAFINGPEVREFEQKMAKWLGVPWVCGVSNGTHALYLTLKALGIGKGDEVITVANTAFPTSEAINSSGADVVFVDISQDYFSIDPEAVRSAVTARTRAVIPVHLYGIPAEMEAITEIAEKHDLLIVEDVAQAMGAMYKGKKVGTIGVAGCFSFFPSKNLGAFGDGGAVASADKELAQRVRMLSNHEKKKKYT
;
A
#
# COMPACT_ATOMS: atom_id res chain seq x y z
N MET A 1 5.30 10.30 35.68
CA MET A 1 4.75 9.11 34.96
C MET A 1 5.21 9.23 33.52
N ASP A 2 6.15 8.38 33.09
CA ASP A 2 6.58 8.37 31.69
C ASP A 2 5.49 7.74 30.83
N VAL A 3 4.95 8.51 29.88
CA VAL A 3 3.99 8.04 28.89
C VAL A 3 4.74 7.85 27.58
N PRO A 4 4.99 6.61 27.13
CA PRO A 4 5.69 6.38 25.86
C PRO A 4 4.83 6.83 24.69
N PHE A 5 5.47 7.39 23.65
CA PHE A 5 4.78 7.79 22.42
C PHE A 5 4.15 6.57 21.69
N VAL A 6 4.81 5.41 21.75
CA VAL A 6 4.33 4.13 21.23
C VAL A 6 4.62 3.04 22.27
N ASP A 7 3.61 2.27 22.65
CA ASP A 7 3.73 1.12 23.57
C ASP A 7 3.22 -0.17 22.92
N LEU A 8 4.05 -0.75 22.05
CA LEU A 8 3.74 -2.01 21.38
C LEU A 8 3.59 -3.17 22.37
N LYS A 9 4.32 -3.15 23.49
CA LYS A 9 4.22 -4.20 24.51
C LYS A 9 2.81 -4.27 25.09
N ARG A 10 2.23 -3.13 25.44
CA ARG A 10 0.87 -3.04 25.95
C ARG A 10 -0.17 -3.43 24.89
N GLN A 11 0.05 -3.01 23.64
CA GLN A 11 -0.84 -3.32 22.51
C GLN A 11 -0.92 -4.82 22.26
N TYR A 12 0.23 -5.52 22.27
CA TYR A 12 0.28 -6.95 21.91
C TYR A 12 0.09 -7.89 23.08
N ALA A 13 0.24 -7.43 24.34
CA ALA A 13 0.14 -8.30 25.52
C ALA A 13 -1.10 -9.24 25.51
N PRO A 14 -2.32 -8.77 25.19
CA PRO A 14 -3.49 -9.64 25.18
C PRO A 14 -3.51 -10.65 24.01
N LEU A 15 -2.76 -10.40 22.94
CA LEU A 15 -2.71 -11.23 21.74
C LEU A 15 -1.54 -12.23 21.75
N LEU A 16 -0.57 -12.05 22.65
CA LEU A 16 0.65 -12.86 22.68
C LEU A 16 0.41 -14.39 22.75
N PRO A 17 -0.56 -14.93 23.51
CA PRO A 17 -0.79 -16.37 23.53
C PRO A 17 -1.18 -16.92 22.15
N GLU A 18 -2.09 -16.24 21.44
CA GLU A 18 -2.54 -16.64 20.10
C GLU A 18 -1.42 -16.52 19.07
N ILE A 19 -0.66 -15.39 19.11
CA ILE A 19 0.48 -15.14 18.22
C ILE A 19 1.54 -16.23 18.40
N LYS A 20 1.91 -16.55 19.63
CA LYS A 20 2.91 -17.61 19.93
C LYS A 20 2.43 -18.97 19.42
N GLY A 21 1.18 -19.34 19.68
CA GLY A 21 0.62 -20.60 19.19
C GLY A 21 0.66 -20.72 17.66
N THR A 22 0.39 -19.62 16.96
CA THR A 22 0.50 -19.56 15.49
C THR A 22 1.96 -19.68 15.03
N MET A 23 2.90 -19.00 15.70
CA MET A 23 4.34 -19.12 15.40
C MET A 23 4.84 -20.54 15.62
N ASP A 24 4.51 -21.18 16.74
CA ASP A 24 4.89 -22.56 17.03
C ASP A 24 4.39 -23.49 15.93
N SER A 25 3.14 -23.37 15.53
CA SER A 25 2.53 -24.17 14.46
C SER A 25 3.25 -23.97 13.09
N ILE A 26 3.67 -22.74 12.76
CA ILE A 26 4.43 -22.45 11.53
C ILE A 26 5.81 -23.11 11.60
N ILE A 27 6.48 -23.04 12.75
CA ILE A 27 7.79 -23.64 12.98
C ILE A 27 7.72 -25.18 12.84
N GLU A 28 6.76 -25.81 13.51
CA GLU A 28 6.55 -27.26 13.45
C GLU A 28 6.34 -27.77 12.01
N ARG A 29 5.64 -26.98 11.17
CA ARG A 29 5.38 -27.34 9.77
C ARG A 29 6.45 -26.86 8.80
N CYS A 30 7.43 -26.09 9.26
CA CYS A 30 8.42 -25.40 8.40
C CYS A 30 7.79 -24.63 7.23
N ALA A 31 6.61 -24.05 7.41
CA ALA A 31 5.85 -23.37 6.37
C ALA A 31 6.12 -21.87 6.35
N PHE A 32 7.40 -21.46 6.25
CA PHE A 32 7.85 -20.09 6.45
C PHE A 32 7.54 -19.13 5.29
N ILE A 33 7.37 -19.62 4.06
CA ILE A 33 7.19 -18.79 2.87
C ILE A 33 5.89 -19.15 2.17
N ASN A 34 5.01 -18.14 2.00
CA ASN A 34 3.69 -18.29 1.35
C ASN A 34 2.88 -19.46 1.95
N GLY A 35 2.93 -19.60 3.28
CA GLY A 35 2.21 -20.62 4.02
C GLY A 35 0.68 -20.44 4.00
N PRO A 36 -0.06 -21.35 4.66
CA PRO A 36 -1.51 -21.23 4.78
C PRO A 36 -1.96 -19.92 5.42
N GLU A 37 -1.22 -19.43 6.43
CA GLU A 37 -1.52 -18.21 7.18
C GLU A 37 -1.49 -16.98 6.29
N VAL A 38 -0.54 -16.90 5.35
CA VAL A 38 -0.46 -15.80 4.38
C VAL A 38 -1.71 -15.81 3.50
N ARG A 39 -2.11 -16.96 2.98
CA ARG A 39 -3.31 -17.10 2.15
C ARG A 39 -4.58 -16.75 2.91
N GLU A 40 -4.69 -17.20 4.15
CA GLU A 40 -5.82 -16.88 5.02
C GLU A 40 -5.90 -15.38 5.32
N PHE A 41 -4.77 -14.76 5.62
CA PHE A 41 -4.68 -13.32 5.81
C PHE A 41 -5.14 -12.57 4.56
N GLU A 42 -4.65 -12.93 3.38
CA GLU A 42 -5.02 -12.31 2.11
C GLU A 42 -6.53 -12.42 1.84
N GLN A 43 -7.12 -13.59 2.10
CA GLN A 43 -8.56 -13.81 1.95
C GLN A 43 -9.39 -12.98 2.94
N LYS A 44 -8.97 -12.94 4.22
CA LYS A 44 -9.64 -12.15 5.26
C LYS A 44 -9.56 -10.65 4.94
N MET A 45 -8.38 -10.17 4.52
CA MET A 45 -8.18 -8.78 4.16
C MET A 45 -8.97 -8.40 2.90
N ALA A 46 -8.99 -9.25 1.88
CA ALA A 46 -9.77 -9.05 0.66
C ALA A 46 -11.28 -8.92 0.99
N LYS A 47 -11.80 -9.85 1.80
CA LYS A 47 -13.20 -9.81 2.28
C LYS A 47 -13.48 -8.53 3.08
N TRP A 48 -12.58 -8.15 3.97
CA TRP A 48 -12.75 -6.97 4.82
C TRP A 48 -12.72 -5.68 4.01
N LEU A 49 -11.80 -5.56 3.02
CA LEU A 49 -11.73 -4.42 2.12
C LEU A 49 -12.91 -4.38 1.13
N GLY A 50 -13.48 -5.52 0.78
CA GLY A 50 -14.50 -5.63 -0.27
C GLY A 50 -13.90 -5.68 -1.67
N VAL A 51 -12.65 -6.12 -1.81
CA VAL A 51 -11.96 -6.31 -3.10
C VAL A 51 -11.70 -7.79 -3.35
N PRO A 52 -11.61 -8.23 -4.62
CA PRO A 52 -11.41 -9.66 -4.91
C PRO A 52 -9.97 -10.14 -4.66
N TRP A 53 -8.98 -9.24 -4.68
CA TRP A 53 -7.58 -9.64 -4.65
C TRP A 53 -6.78 -8.84 -3.62
N VAL A 54 -6.01 -9.58 -2.81
CA VAL A 54 -4.96 -9.05 -1.95
C VAL A 54 -3.73 -9.93 -2.12
N CYS A 55 -2.58 -9.30 -2.20
CA CYS A 55 -1.28 -9.95 -2.29
C CYS A 55 -0.39 -9.48 -1.14
N GLY A 56 -0.02 -10.36 -0.23
CA GLY A 56 0.98 -10.10 0.80
C GLY A 56 2.37 -9.89 0.19
N VAL A 57 3.07 -8.86 0.67
CA VAL A 57 4.42 -8.50 0.25
C VAL A 57 5.29 -8.18 1.47
N SER A 58 6.60 -7.99 1.26
CA SER A 58 7.56 -7.85 2.37
C SER A 58 7.35 -6.60 3.24
N ASN A 59 6.92 -5.48 2.67
CA ASN A 59 6.65 -4.24 3.40
C ASN A 59 5.87 -3.24 2.53
N GLY A 60 5.54 -2.07 3.09
CA GLY A 60 4.79 -1.02 2.38
C GLY A 60 5.55 -0.42 1.19
N THR A 61 6.87 -0.25 1.29
CA THR A 61 7.72 0.23 0.18
C THR A 61 7.63 -0.73 -1.00
N HIS A 62 7.75 -2.04 -0.74
CA HIS A 62 7.59 -3.05 -1.78
C HIS A 62 6.16 -3.13 -2.31
N ALA A 63 5.14 -2.84 -1.52
CA ALA A 63 3.77 -2.75 -2.03
C ALA A 63 3.65 -1.70 -3.13
N LEU A 64 4.17 -0.49 -2.89
CA LEU A 64 4.21 0.59 -3.87
C LEU A 64 5.10 0.24 -5.07
N TYR A 65 6.34 -0.18 -4.82
CA TYR A 65 7.32 -0.53 -5.86
C TYR A 65 6.80 -1.61 -6.80
N LEU A 66 6.32 -2.73 -6.26
CA LEU A 66 5.83 -3.86 -7.06
C LEU A 66 4.56 -3.49 -7.83
N THR A 67 3.71 -2.61 -7.28
CA THR A 67 2.55 -2.09 -7.98
C THR A 67 2.96 -1.26 -9.18
N LEU A 68 3.89 -0.31 -9.03
CA LEU A 68 4.40 0.51 -10.14
C LEU A 68 5.05 -0.37 -11.21
N LYS A 69 5.87 -1.34 -10.83
CA LYS A 69 6.48 -2.30 -11.77
C LYS A 69 5.44 -3.14 -12.49
N ALA A 70 4.42 -3.62 -11.79
CA ALA A 70 3.34 -4.41 -12.38
C ALA A 70 2.47 -3.60 -13.36
N LEU A 71 2.35 -2.29 -13.13
CA LEU A 71 1.69 -1.34 -14.03
C LEU A 71 2.57 -0.92 -15.23
N GLY A 72 3.84 -1.35 -15.27
CA GLY A 72 4.78 -0.98 -16.33
C GLY A 72 5.35 0.42 -16.20
N ILE A 73 5.20 1.05 -15.03
CA ILE A 73 5.72 2.40 -14.76
C ILE A 73 7.21 2.32 -14.43
N GLY A 74 8.02 3.15 -15.11
CA GLY A 74 9.47 3.13 -14.97
C GLY A 74 10.17 4.27 -15.70
N LYS A 75 11.33 3.97 -16.28
CA LYS A 75 12.20 4.99 -16.91
C LYS A 75 11.49 5.81 -17.98
N GLY A 76 11.48 7.11 -17.80
CA GLY A 76 10.85 8.09 -18.70
C GLY A 76 9.44 8.51 -18.27
N ASP A 77 8.84 7.78 -17.32
CA ASP A 77 7.56 8.12 -16.73
C ASP A 77 7.72 9.04 -15.52
N GLU A 78 6.71 9.83 -15.23
CA GLU A 78 6.57 10.64 -14.03
C GLU A 78 5.45 10.11 -13.15
N VAL A 79 5.68 10.12 -11.84
CA VAL A 79 4.68 9.80 -10.83
C VAL A 79 4.53 10.96 -9.87
N ILE A 80 3.32 11.53 -9.80
CA ILE A 80 3.02 12.64 -8.89
C ILE A 80 2.71 12.08 -7.50
N THR A 81 3.32 12.68 -6.49
CA THR A 81 3.00 12.42 -5.09
C THR A 81 3.21 13.67 -4.23
N VAL A 82 2.82 13.59 -2.97
CA VAL A 82 2.97 14.69 -2.00
C VAL A 82 4.35 14.65 -1.34
N ALA A 83 4.95 15.82 -1.09
CA ALA A 83 6.21 15.90 -0.34
C ALA A 83 6.04 15.56 1.16
N ASN A 84 4.84 15.85 1.72
CA ASN A 84 4.48 15.52 3.10
C ASN A 84 4.10 14.04 3.24
N THR A 85 5.09 13.17 3.17
CA THR A 85 4.93 11.72 3.33
C THR A 85 6.19 11.11 3.96
N ALA A 86 6.15 9.81 4.25
CA ALA A 86 7.36 9.07 4.61
C ALA A 86 8.21 8.79 3.37
N PHE A 87 9.53 8.71 3.54
CA PHE A 87 10.50 8.44 2.47
C PHE A 87 10.15 7.24 1.56
N PRO A 88 9.59 6.12 2.08
CA PRO A 88 9.16 4.98 1.27
C PRO A 88 8.32 5.27 0.04
N THR A 89 7.48 6.31 0.05
CA THR A 89 6.66 6.67 -1.12
C THR A 89 7.54 7.10 -2.29
N SER A 90 8.46 8.05 -2.06
CA SER A 90 9.40 8.52 -3.09
C SER A 90 10.46 7.47 -3.44
N GLU A 91 10.92 6.69 -2.45
CA GLU A 91 11.84 5.57 -2.66
C GLU A 91 11.26 4.55 -3.64
N ALA A 92 10.00 4.16 -3.47
CA ALA A 92 9.34 3.19 -4.35
C ALA A 92 9.22 3.71 -5.79
N ILE A 93 8.89 5.00 -5.98
CA ILE A 93 8.81 5.62 -7.29
C ILE A 93 10.20 5.63 -7.95
N ASN A 94 11.21 6.14 -7.26
CA ASN A 94 12.58 6.20 -7.78
C ASN A 94 13.12 4.79 -8.09
N SER A 95 12.87 3.81 -7.22
CA SER A 95 13.29 2.43 -7.44
C SER A 95 12.59 1.75 -8.63
N SER A 96 11.40 2.19 -9.01
CA SER A 96 10.73 1.73 -10.23
C SER A 96 11.44 2.22 -11.49
N GLY A 97 12.24 3.27 -11.38
CA GLY A 97 12.93 3.97 -12.46
C GLY A 97 12.15 5.18 -12.98
N ALA A 98 11.01 5.50 -12.41
CA ALA A 98 10.23 6.69 -12.74
C ALA A 98 10.76 7.93 -12.01
N ASP A 99 10.49 9.11 -12.58
CA ASP A 99 10.78 10.39 -11.96
C ASP A 99 9.71 10.74 -10.93
N VAL A 100 10.13 11.17 -9.75
CA VAL A 100 9.20 11.65 -8.70
C VAL A 100 8.84 13.11 -8.96
N VAL A 101 7.56 13.41 -9.05
CA VAL A 101 7.05 14.80 -9.13
C VAL A 101 6.36 15.12 -7.81
N PHE A 102 6.98 15.96 -7.01
CA PHE A 102 6.39 16.39 -5.75
C PHE A 102 5.44 17.57 -5.95
N VAL A 103 4.28 17.49 -5.32
CA VAL A 103 3.34 18.58 -5.19
C VAL A 103 3.10 18.91 -3.72
N ASP A 104 2.53 20.07 -3.45
CA ASP A 104 2.27 20.50 -2.08
C ASP A 104 0.95 19.90 -1.55
N ILE A 105 0.71 20.09 -0.27
CA ILE A 105 -0.50 19.67 0.45
C ILE A 105 -1.54 20.77 0.44
N SER A 106 -2.80 20.37 0.53
CA SER A 106 -3.89 21.26 0.93
C SER A 106 -3.69 21.72 2.37
N GLN A 107 -3.87 23.01 2.63
CA GLN A 107 -3.75 23.60 3.98
C GLN A 107 -4.83 23.10 4.93
N ASP A 108 -6.00 22.70 4.41
CA ASP A 108 -7.14 22.28 5.22
C ASP A 108 -7.04 20.83 5.68
N TYR A 109 -6.44 19.94 4.87
CA TYR A 109 -6.46 18.50 5.10
C TYR A 109 -5.08 17.86 5.24
N PHE A 110 -3.99 18.60 5.01
CA PHE A 110 -2.61 18.11 5.04
C PHE A 110 -2.35 16.90 4.11
N SER A 111 -3.26 16.65 3.19
CA SER A 111 -3.13 15.66 2.12
C SER A 111 -2.79 16.35 0.80
N ILE A 112 -2.44 15.57 -0.22
CA ILE A 112 -2.11 16.08 -1.55
C ILE A 112 -3.16 17.08 -2.07
N ASP A 113 -2.72 18.25 -2.55
CA ASP A 113 -3.60 19.28 -3.13
C ASP A 113 -3.98 18.89 -4.57
N PRO A 114 -5.29 18.69 -4.87
CA PRO A 114 -5.73 18.36 -6.23
C PRO A 114 -5.38 19.42 -7.28
N GLU A 115 -5.38 20.70 -6.95
CA GLU A 115 -5.02 21.75 -7.89
C GLU A 115 -3.52 21.75 -8.19
N ALA A 116 -2.69 21.44 -7.20
CA ALA A 116 -1.27 21.24 -7.41
C ALA A 116 -1.02 19.99 -8.28
N VAL A 117 -1.77 18.91 -8.10
CA VAL A 117 -1.74 17.71 -8.98
C VAL A 117 -2.09 18.12 -10.41
N ARG A 118 -3.23 18.81 -10.62
CA ARG A 118 -3.69 19.25 -11.94
C ARG A 118 -2.63 20.07 -12.68
N SER A 119 -1.95 20.96 -11.96
CA SER A 119 -0.91 21.84 -12.51
C SER A 119 0.40 21.13 -12.84
N ALA A 120 0.66 19.99 -12.17
CA ALA A 120 1.90 19.22 -12.32
C ALA A 120 1.82 18.14 -13.42
N VAL A 121 0.64 17.89 -14.01
CA VAL A 121 0.49 16.87 -15.06
C VAL A 121 1.24 17.27 -16.32
N THR A 122 2.06 16.37 -16.83
CA THR A 122 2.79 16.48 -18.11
C THR A 122 2.45 15.31 -19.04
N ALA A 123 2.97 15.32 -20.24
CA ALA A 123 2.84 14.19 -21.18
C ALA A 123 3.56 12.90 -20.68
N ARG A 124 4.46 13.02 -19.70
CA ARG A 124 5.18 11.88 -19.09
C ARG A 124 4.49 11.36 -17.83
N THR A 125 3.52 12.07 -17.27
CA THR A 125 2.82 11.64 -16.07
C THR A 125 2.00 10.39 -16.34
N ARG A 126 2.22 9.35 -15.54
CA ARG A 126 1.54 8.04 -15.67
C ARG A 126 0.67 7.71 -14.47
N ALA A 127 1.03 8.19 -13.29
CA ALA A 127 0.29 7.89 -12.07
C ALA A 127 0.33 9.04 -11.07
N VAL A 128 -0.65 9.01 -10.18
CA VAL A 128 -0.69 9.80 -8.94
C VAL A 128 -0.70 8.84 -7.77
N ILE A 129 0.15 9.10 -6.76
CA ILE A 129 0.14 8.39 -5.48
C ILE A 129 -0.37 9.35 -4.39
N PRO A 130 -1.68 9.40 -4.14
CA PRO A 130 -2.21 10.06 -2.96
C PRO A 130 -1.81 9.27 -1.71
N VAL A 131 -1.36 10.00 -0.67
CA VAL A 131 -1.00 9.43 0.63
C VAL A 131 -2.09 9.78 1.63
N HIS A 132 -2.70 8.77 2.24
CA HIS A 132 -3.71 8.94 3.29
C HIS A 132 -3.00 9.09 4.65
N LEU A 133 -2.35 10.25 4.83
CA LEU A 133 -1.48 10.49 5.97
C LEU A 133 -2.29 10.63 7.27
N TYR A 134 -1.78 10.07 8.36
CA TYR A 134 -2.39 10.11 9.71
C TYR A 134 -3.82 9.55 9.79
N GLY A 135 -4.24 8.75 8.81
CA GLY A 135 -5.59 8.19 8.73
C GLY A 135 -6.61 9.14 8.08
N ILE A 136 -6.17 10.28 7.55
CA ILE A 136 -7.01 11.24 6.83
C ILE A 136 -6.98 10.91 5.33
N PRO A 137 -8.12 10.55 4.72
CA PRO A 137 -8.17 10.33 3.28
C PRO A 137 -7.81 11.59 2.48
N ALA A 138 -7.09 11.43 1.37
CA ALA A 138 -6.97 12.50 0.38
C ALA A 138 -8.33 12.76 -0.30
N GLU A 139 -8.46 13.92 -0.95
CA GLU A 139 -9.67 14.30 -1.70
C GLU A 139 -9.81 13.46 -2.99
N MET A 140 -10.19 12.19 -2.79
CA MET A 140 -10.16 11.16 -3.83
C MET A 140 -11.10 11.45 -5.01
N GLU A 141 -12.19 12.16 -4.79
CA GLU A 141 -13.11 12.55 -5.88
C GLU A 141 -12.40 13.49 -6.87
N ALA A 142 -11.80 14.57 -6.37
CA ALA A 142 -11.05 15.52 -7.19
C ALA A 142 -9.82 14.86 -7.86
N ILE A 143 -9.12 13.99 -7.14
CA ILE A 143 -7.99 13.23 -7.70
C ILE A 143 -8.46 12.28 -8.81
N THR A 144 -9.61 11.62 -8.63
CA THR A 144 -10.19 10.72 -9.64
C THR A 144 -10.59 11.48 -10.89
N GLU A 145 -11.24 12.64 -10.78
CA GLU A 145 -11.60 13.50 -11.92
C GLU A 145 -10.35 13.93 -12.73
N ILE A 146 -9.26 14.28 -12.04
CA ILE A 146 -8.00 14.64 -12.70
C ILE A 146 -7.41 13.42 -13.41
N ALA A 147 -7.39 12.27 -12.74
CA ALA A 147 -6.84 11.05 -13.28
C ALA A 147 -7.60 10.57 -14.52
N GLU A 148 -8.93 10.58 -14.48
CA GLU A 148 -9.78 10.23 -15.64
C GLU A 148 -9.55 11.18 -16.83
N LYS A 149 -9.46 12.50 -16.57
CA LYS A 149 -9.23 13.50 -17.61
C LYS A 149 -7.89 13.34 -18.33
N HIS A 150 -6.88 12.86 -17.64
CA HIS A 150 -5.51 12.78 -18.12
C HIS A 150 -5.00 11.35 -18.34
N ASP A 151 -5.88 10.34 -18.24
CA ASP A 151 -5.56 8.91 -18.36
C ASP A 151 -4.44 8.47 -17.39
N LEU A 152 -4.54 8.92 -16.12
CA LEU A 152 -3.56 8.60 -15.08
C LEU A 152 -4.07 7.45 -14.21
N LEU A 153 -3.14 6.66 -13.70
CA LEU A 153 -3.41 5.61 -12.73
C LEU A 153 -3.35 6.18 -11.31
N ILE A 154 -4.25 5.75 -10.44
CA ILE A 154 -4.23 6.10 -9.00
C ILE A 154 -3.76 4.90 -8.22
N VAL A 155 -2.64 5.05 -7.51
CA VAL A 155 -2.11 4.05 -6.57
C VAL A 155 -2.17 4.65 -5.16
N GLU A 156 -3.04 4.12 -4.31
CA GLU A 156 -3.24 4.68 -2.97
C GLU A 156 -2.17 4.20 -1.99
N ASP A 157 -1.45 5.13 -1.34
CA ASP A 157 -0.59 4.83 -0.19
C ASP A 157 -1.44 4.86 1.10
N VAL A 158 -1.72 3.66 1.62
CA VAL A 158 -2.58 3.44 2.79
C VAL A 158 -1.77 3.03 4.03
N ALA A 159 -0.46 3.26 4.00
CA ALA A 159 0.45 2.83 5.08
C ALA A 159 0.09 3.39 6.47
N GLN A 160 -0.70 4.46 6.55
CA GLN A 160 -1.14 5.07 7.82
C GLN A 160 -2.67 5.17 7.95
N ALA A 161 -3.43 4.56 7.05
CA ALA A 161 -4.87 4.79 6.97
C ALA A 161 -5.70 3.50 6.84
N MET A 162 -5.18 2.38 7.33
CA MET A 162 -5.95 1.14 7.30
C MET A 162 -7.26 1.29 8.07
N GLY A 163 -8.38 1.12 7.36
CA GLY A 163 -9.72 1.28 7.93
C GLY A 163 -10.33 2.67 7.72
N ALA A 164 -9.58 3.66 7.27
CA ALA A 164 -10.15 4.96 6.93
C ALA A 164 -11.12 4.83 5.74
N MET A 165 -12.10 5.73 5.71
CA MET A 165 -13.16 5.72 4.70
C MET A 165 -13.30 7.10 4.06
N TYR A 166 -13.42 7.11 2.74
CA TYR A 166 -13.76 8.29 1.95
C TYR A 166 -15.15 8.09 1.31
N LYS A 167 -16.12 8.91 1.70
CA LYS A 167 -17.52 8.86 1.19
C LYS A 167 -18.10 7.42 1.16
N GLY A 168 -17.90 6.68 2.25
CA GLY A 168 -18.44 5.31 2.39
C GLY A 168 -17.62 4.21 1.73
N LYS A 169 -16.53 4.53 1.04
CA LYS A 169 -15.59 3.54 0.48
C LYS A 169 -14.32 3.48 1.33
N LYS A 170 -13.80 2.29 1.57
CA LYS A 170 -12.51 2.16 2.26
C LYS A 170 -11.39 2.68 1.37
N VAL A 171 -10.46 3.49 1.93
CA VAL A 171 -9.25 3.88 1.20
C VAL A 171 -8.42 2.64 0.88
N GLY A 172 -7.71 2.69 -0.25
CA GLY A 172 -7.03 1.52 -0.82
C GLY A 172 -7.91 0.66 -1.72
N THR A 173 -9.17 1.11 -1.99
CA THR A 173 -10.10 0.42 -2.90
C THR A 173 -10.69 1.35 -3.96
N ILE A 174 -10.20 2.59 -4.03
CA ILE A 174 -10.73 3.63 -4.92
C ILE A 174 -9.90 3.70 -6.21
N GLY A 175 -8.58 3.68 -6.08
CA GLY A 175 -7.65 3.61 -7.20
C GLY A 175 -7.51 2.20 -7.78
N VAL A 176 -6.58 2.04 -8.72
CA VAL A 176 -6.26 0.74 -9.35
C VAL A 176 -5.64 -0.23 -8.35
N ALA A 177 -4.95 0.27 -7.34
CA ALA A 177 -4.39 -0.48 -6.23
C ALA A 177 -4.29 0.34 -4.96
N GLY A 178 -4.46 -0.33 -3.81
CA GLY A 178 -4.12 0.18 -2.48
C GLY A 178 -2.90 -0.55 -1.93
N CYS A 179 -1.92 0.22 -1.44
CA CYS A 179 -0.66 -0.27 -0.89
C CYS A 179 -0.64 -0.09 0.63
N PHE A 180 -0.49 -1.19 1.36
CA PHE A 180 -0.59 -1.24 2.82
C PHE A 180 0.75 -1.57 3.44
N SER A 181 1.01 -1.01 4.62
CA SER A 181 2.17 -1.33 5.45
C SER A 181 1.73 -1.95 6.77
N PHE A 182 2.40 -3.01 7.18
CA PHE A 182 2.24 -3.66 8.48
C PHE A 182 3.49 -3.53 9.34
N PHE A 183 4.26 -2.45 9.14
CA PHE A 183 5.36 -2.11 10.05
C PHE A 183 4.84 -2.11 11.50
N PRO A 184 5.60 -2.57 12.52
CA PRO A 184 5.08 -2.84 13.87
C PRO A 184 4.25 -1.72 14.51
N SER A 185 4.55 -0.45 14.22
CA SER A 185 3.79 0.70 14.76
C SER A 185 2.60 1.16 13.92
N LYS A 186 2.27 0.46 12.82
CA LYS A 186 1.10 0.79 11.99
C LYS A 186 -0.20 0.29 12.62
N ASN A 187 -1.36 0.74 12.09
CA ASN A 187 -2.69 0.36 12.58
C ASN A 187 -2.87 -1.16 12.74
N LEU A 188 -2.37 -1.94 11.79
CA LEU A 188 -2.23 -3.39 11.88
C LEU A 188 -0.73 -3.70 11.77
N GLY A 189 -0.05 -3.87 12.91
CA GLY A 189 1.38 -4.12 12.96
C GLY A 189 1.71 -5.61 12.94
N ALA A 190 2.69 -5.99 12.12
CA ALA A 190 3.28 -7.32 12.13
C ALA A 190 4.39 -7.43 13.21
N PHE A 191 4.87 -8.65 13.44
CA PHE A 191 6.05 -8.93 14.27
C PHE A 191 7.33 -8.90 13.42
N GLY A 192 7.50 -7.81 12.69
CA GLY A 192 8.56 -7.57 11.73
C GLY A 192 8.02 -6.76 10.56
N ASP A 193 8.64 -6.87 9.40
CA ASP A 193 8.16 -6.25 8.19
C ASP A 193 6.94 -6.98 7.61
N GLY A 194 6.05 -6.22 6.99
CA GLY A 194 4.91 -6.72 6.27
C GLY A 194 4.22 -5.64 5.45
N GLY A 195 3.58 -6.04 4.39
CA GLY A 195 2.77 -5.18 3.53
C GLY A 195 1.79 -5.97 2.70
N ALA A 196 0.91 -5.28 2.01
CA ALA A 196 0.00 -5.88 1.04
C ALA A 196 -0.35 -4.91 -0.08
N VAL A 197 -0.70 -5.47 -1.23
CA VAL A 197 -1.34 -4.78 -2.34
C VAL A 197 -2.76 -5.32 -2.49
N ALA A 198 -3.74 -4.42 -2.50
CA ALA A 198 -5.14 -4.74 -2.75
C ALA A 198 -5.56 -4.20 -4.11
N SER A 199 -6.33 -4.94 -4.90
CA SER A 199 -6.82 -4.49 -6.19
C SER A 199 -8.09 -5.23 -6.61
N ALA A 200 -8.91 -4.55 -7.42
CA ALA A 200 -10.01 -5.18 -8.15
C ALA A 200 -9.54 -5.81 -9.47
N ASP A 201 -8.36 -5.43 -9.96
CA ASP A 201 -7.79 -5.94 -11.20
C ASP A 201 -7.03 -7.25 -10.96
N LYS A 202 -7.53 -8.32 -11.59
CA LYS A 202 -6.94 -9.65 -11.51
C LYS A 202 -5.54 -9.73 -12.14
N GLU A 203 -5.36 -9.06 -13.27
CA GLU A 203 -4.09 -9.11 -13.99
C GLU A 203 -3.00 -8.38 -13.21
N LEU A 204 -3.32 -7.21 -12.66
CA LEU A 204 -2.43 -6.48 -11.79
C LEU A 204 -2.04 -7.33 -10.56
N ALA A 205 -3.02 -7.92 -9.88
CA ALA A 205 -2.77 -8.77 -8.72
C ALA A 205 -1.88 -9.97 -9.07
N GLN A 206 -2.06 -10.59 -10.23
CA GLN A 206 -1.22 -11.69 -10.70
C GLN A 206 0.21 -11.23 -11.01
N ARG A 207 0.38 -10.07 -11.64
CA ARG A 207 1.71 -9.49 -11.91
C ARG A 207 2.44 -9.16 -10.61
N VAL A 208 1.75 -8.51 -9.65
CA VAL A 208 2.31 -8.25 -8.32
C VAL A 208 2.75 -9.56 -7.64
N ARG A 209 1.91 -10.60 -7.68
CA ARG A 209 2.24 -11.92 -7.12
C ARG A 209 3.47 -12.54 -7.79
N MET A 210 3.60 -12.44 -9.10
CA MET A 210 4.76 -12.96 -9.84
C MET A 210 6.03 -12.21 -9.45
N LEU A 211 5.99 -10.88 -9.45
CA LEU A 211 7.13 -10.03 -9.08
C LEU A 211 7.56 -10.27 -7.62
N SER A 212 6.61 -10.41 -6.69
CA SER A 212 6.90 -10.70 -5.28
C SER A 212 7.52 -12.09 -5.04
N ASN A 213 7.46 -12.99 -6.02
CA ASN A 213 7.97 -14.37 -5.96
C ASN A 213 9.02 -14.64 -7.04
N HIS A 214 9.90 -13.69 -7.30
CA HIS A 214 11.01 -13.82 -8.29
C HIS A 214 10.52 -14.22 -9.69
N GLU A 215 9.39 -13.65 -10.14
CA GLU A 215 8.77 -13.90 -11.44
C GLU A 215 8.35 -15.37 -11.70
N LYS A 216 8.27 -16.18 -10.65
CA LYS A 216 7.86 -17.59 -10.78
C LYS A 216 6.32 -17.72 -10.76
N LYS A 217 5.77 -18.33 -11.80
CA LYS A 217 4.34 -18.68 -11.86
C LYS A 217 3.96 -19.81 -10.89
N LYS A 218 4.89 -20.72 -10.62
CA LYS A 218 4.73 -21.83 -9.64
C LYS A 218 6.04 -22.03 -8.87
N LYS A 219 5.90 -22.41 -7.59
CA LYS A 219 7.04 -22.80 -6.75
C LYS A 219 7.45 -24.22 -7.19
N TYR A 220 8.66 -24.37 -7.72
CA TYR A 220 9.26 -25.66 -8.07
C TYR A 220 8.35 -26.57 -8.95
N THR A 221 8.32 -26.38 -10.24
CA THR A 221 8.09 -27.43 -11.25
C THR A 221 9.40 -27.86 -11.82
#